data_386e037c4579c737ca2af8a92fa789bc
#
_entry.id   386e037c4579c737ca2af8a92fa789bc
#
_cell.length_a   1.000
_cell.length_b   1.000
_cell.length_c   1.000
_cell.angle_alpha   90.00
_cell.angle_beta   90.00
_cell.angle_gamma   90.00
#
_symmetry.space_group_name_H-M   'P 1'
#
loop_
_entity.id
_entity.type
_entity.pdbx_description
1 polymer ?
#
loop_
_entity_poly.entity_id
_entity_poly.type
_entity_poly.pdbx_seq_one_letter_code
_entity_poly.pdbx_strand_id
1 'polypeptide(L)'
;MPTLFIRFLDAVQPSEDGFMAELEWLIIDQGIIKNFGVTDLRGVADLVDPTDFADPTSVVLIVPTELVVSIRVSIPGRTASQIRRGLPYALEEYLTDDLNDMHIASGTIRPGEAVDCLVLPKALLENWLAALEHAGLKPGKALVDGTLLGCDRDAIGILFEGERVLVSSAHELAAIDRPNLIAVLDSLRSGWSPEERPVLQVVNGDLTQTEIERSGFGLDQIERD
;
A
#
# COMPACT_ATOMS: atom_id res chain seq x y z
N MET A 1 2.55 16.70 16.83
CA MET A 1 3.81 15.93 16.84
C MET A 1 4.15 15.60 15.38
N PRO A 2 5.41 15.72 15.00
CA PRO A 2 5.82 15.34 13.67
C PRO A 2 5.66 13.83 13.45
N THR A 3 5.34 13.45 12.22
CA THR A 3 5.27 12.05 11.79
C THR A 3 6.25 11.86 10.65
N LEU A 4 7.10 10.86 10.77
CA LEU A 4 8.07 10.45 9.76
C LEU A 4 7.52 9.27 8.98
N PHE A 5 7.39 9.43 7.69
CA PHE A 5 7.04 8.38 6.74
C PHE A 5 8.31 7.91 6.03
N ILE A 6 8.49 6.61 5.89
CA ILE A 6 9.65 6.01 5.24
C ILE A 6 9.17 4.95 4.24
N ARG A 7 9.65 5.01 3.01
CA ARG A 7 9.43 4.00 1.96
C ARG A 7 10.78 3.52 1.42
N PHE A 8 11.05 2.22 1.49
CA PHE A 8 12.24 1.64 0.85
C PHE A 8 12.04 1.58 -0.65
N LEU A 9 13.05 2.01 -1.41
CA LEU A 9 13.08 1.97 -2.87
C LEU A 9 13.69 0.67 -3.38
N ASP A 10 14.64 0.11 -2.62
CA ASP A 10 15.37 -1.10 -2.95
C ASP A 10 15.26 -2.16 -1.84
N ALA A 11 15.66 -3.37 -2.18
CA ALA A 11 15.80 -4.44 -1.21
C ALA A 11 16.88 -4.08 -0.16
N VAL A 12 16.51 -4.23 1.11
CA VAL A 12 17.45 -4.05 2.21
C VAL A 12 18.49 -5.16 2.17
N GLN A 13 19.77 -4.78 2.13
CA GLN A 13 20.89 -5.71 2.12
C GLN A 13 21.71 -5.56 3.40
N PRO A 14 22.09 -6.70 4.04
CA PRO A 14 23.07 -6.67 5.12
C PRO A 14 24.41 -6.13 4.62
N SER A 15 25.08 -5.33 5.43
CA SER A 15 26.41 -4.80 5.18
C SER A 15 27.29 -4.97 6.42
N GLU A 16 28.61 -4.76 6.30
CA GLU A 16 29.54 -4.82 7.44
C GLU A 16 29.17 -3.83 8.56
N ASP A 17 28.55 -2.70 8.19
CA ASP A 17 28.13 -1.63 9.09
C ASP A 17 26.62 -1.63 9.39
N GLY A 18 25.92 -2.74 9.17
CA GLY A 18 24.48 -2.86 9.38
C GLY A 18 23.72 -3.17 8.11
N PHE A 19 22.90 -2.23 7.64
CA PHE A 19 22.07 -2.42 6.46
C PHE A 19 22.31 -1.32 5.42
N MET A 20 22.21 -1.69 4.14
CA MET A 20 22.20 -0.75 3.02
C MET A 20 20.84 -0.82 2.33
N ALA A 21 20.22 0.33 2.17
CA ALA A 21 18.99 0.49 1.38
C ALA A 21 18.82 1.97 1.05
N GLU A 22 18.37 2.25 -0.15
CA GLU A 22 17.88 3.57 -0.52
C GLU A 22 16.41 3.70 -0.12
N LEU A 23 16.00 4.87 0.35
CA LEU A 23 14.66 5.10 0.82
C LEU A 23 14.21 6.55 0.57
N GLU A 24 12.93 6.71 0.41
CA GLU A 24 12.24 7.99 0.49
C GLU A 24 11.76 8.25 1.90
N TRP A 25 11.79 9.51 2.29
CA TRP A 25 11.29 9.93 3.58
C TRP A 25 10.52 11.25 3.49
N LEU A 26 9.55 11.40 4.37
CA LEU A 26 8.68 12.57 4.45
C LEU A 26 8.35 12.86 5.90
N ILE A 27 8.53 14.10 6.34
CA ILE A 27 8.11 14.57 7.66
C ILE A 27 6.89 15.48 7.51
N ILE A 28 5.81 15.10 8.19
CA ILE A 28 4.59 15.90 8.30
C ILE A 28 4.39 16.30 9.76
N ASP A 29 4.12 17.58 10.01
CA ASP A 29 3.72 18.08 11.32
C ASP A 29 2.47 18.96 11.20
N GLN A 30 1.44 18.63 11.96
CA GLN A 30 0.14 19.31 11.92
C GLN A 30 -0.48 19.41 10.50
N GLY A 31 -0.32 18.34 9.70
CA GLY A 31 -0.82 18.30 8.31
C GLY A 31 0.03 19.10 7.30
N ILE A 32 1.18 19.64 7.71
CA ILE A 32 2.07 20.42 6.85
C ILE A 32 3.34 19.62 6.60
N ILE A 33 3.73 19.49 5.32
CA ILE A 33 5.02 18.91 4.93
C ILE A 33 6.13 19.82 5.43
N LYS A 34 7.01 19.29 6.28
CA LYS A 34 8.16 20.01 6.83
C LYS A 34 9.42 19.77 6.03
N ASN A 35 9.66 18.52 5.67
CA ASN A 35 10.83 18.14 4.89
C ASN A 35 10.57 16.78 4.21
N PHE A 36 11.28 16.50 3.13
CA PHE A 36 11.21 15.23 2.41
C PHE A 36 12.45 15.04 1.54
N GLY A 37 12.73 13.83 1.12
CA GLY A 37 13.84 13.54 0.23
C GLY A 37 14.06 12.06 0.00
N VAL A 38 15.16 11.77 -0.68
CA VAL A 38 15.69 10.42 -0.93
C VAL A 38 17.07 10.35 -0.29
N THR A 39 17.36 9.27 0.41
CA THR A 39 18.66 9.04 1.04
C THR A 39 18.81 7.55 1.37
N ASP A 40 19.95 7.17 1.93
CA ASP A 40 20.12 5.87 2.55
C ASP A 40 19.72 5.87 4.04
N LEU A 41 19.74 4.70 4.67
CA LEU A 41 19.41 4.55 6.10
C LEU A 41 20.30 5.39 7.03
N ARG A 42 21.57 5.61 6.67
CA ARG A 42 22.49 6.44 7.46
C ARG A 42 22.09 7.90 7.36
N GLY A 43 21.81 8.37 6.13
CA GLY A 43 21.37 9.73 5.90
C GLY A 43 20.08 10.08 6.64
N VAL A 44 19.11 9.15 6.77
CA VAL A 44 17.91 9.39 7.60
C VAL A 44 18.30 9.56 9.07
N ALA A 45 19.15 8.68 9.61
CA ALA A 45 19.59 8.77 11.00
C ALA A 45 20.33 10.08 11.30
N ASP A 46 21.02 10.66 10.31
CA ASP A 46 21.69 11.96 10.42
C ASP A 46 20.74 13.16 10.28
N LEU A 47 19.62 12.97 9.55
CA LEU A 47 18.66 14.05 9.27
C LEU A 47 17.57 14.21 10.33
N VAL A 48 17.28 13.15 11.06
CA VAL A 48 16.22 13.13 12.10
C VAL A 48 16.87 12.88 13.46
N ASP A 49 16.57 13.73 14.45
CA ASP A 49 16.88 13.39 15.83
C ASP A 49 15.96 12.25 16.28
N PRO A 50 16.50 11.06 16.58
CA PRO A 50 15.66 9.92 17.00
C PRO A 50 14.80 10.23 18.23
N THR A 51 15.16 11.25 19.03
CA THR A 51 14.38 11.65 20.20
C THR A 51 13.06 12.33 19.82
N ASP A 52 12.99 13.00 18.68
CA ASP A 52 11.76 13.60 18.14
C ASP A 52 10.76 12.53 17.67
N PHE A 53 11.25 11.32 17.39
CA PHE A 53 10.50 10.16 16.89
C PHE A 53 10.55 8.97 17.85
N ALA A 54 10.80 9.22 19.14
CA ALA A 54 10.85 8.17 20.16
C ALA A 54 9.49 7.48 20.39
N ASP A 55 8.38 8.16 20.09
CA ASP A 55 7.06 7.55 20.09
C ASP A 55 6.91 6.69 18.80
N PRO A 56 6.71 5.36 18.91
CA PRO A 56 6.51 4.50 17.75
C PRO A 56 5.38 4.96 16.83
N THR A 57 4.37 5.66 17.35
CA THR A 57 3.27 6.17 16.53
C THR A 57 3.69 7.31 15.59
N SER A 58 4.86 7.91 15.83
CA SER A 58 5.42 8.98 15.01
C SER A 58 6.23 8.49 13.81
N VAL A 59 6.49 7.18 13.70
CA VAL A 59 7.19 6.58 12.56
C VAL A 59 6.26 5.62 11.84
N VAL A 60 6.10 5.82 10.54
CA VAL A 60 5.23 5.02 9.66
C VAL A 60 6.06 4.43 8.52
N LEU A 61 6.08 3.11 8.42
CA LEU A 61 6.65 2.41 7.28
C LEU A 61 5.64 2.38 6.14
N ILE A 62 6.03 2.85 4.96
CA ILE A 62 5.23 2.73 3.74
C ILE A 62 5.72 1.51 2.96
N VAL A 63 4.81 0.59 2.72
CA VAL A 63 5.06 -0.66 1.98
C VAL A 63 4.61 -0.46 0.54
N PRO A 64 5.48 -0.68 -0.46
CA PRO A 64 5.10 -0.63 -1.86
C PRO A 64 4.02 -1.66 -2.21
N THR A 65 2.99 -1.24 -2.95
CA THR A 65 1.84 -2.09 -3.32
C THR A 65 2.25 -3.32 -4.14
N GLU A 66 3.29 -3.23 -4.99
CA GLU A 66 3.80 -4.34 -5.80
C GLU A 66 4.36 -5.50 -4.98
N LEU A 67 4.66 -5.29 -3.71
CA LEU A 67 5.19 -6.30 -2.79
C LEU A 67 4.10 -6.94 -1.93
N VAL A 68 2.85 -6.56 -2.15
CA VAL A 68 1.70 -6.98 -1.35
C VAL A 68 0.67 -7.65 -2.24
N VAL A 69 0.15 -8.78 -1.80
CA VAL A 69 -1.03 -9.41 -2.42
C VAL A 69 -2.26 -8.95 -1.65
N SER A 70 -3.18 -8.27 -2.35
CA SER A 70 -4.49 -7.91 -1.81
C SER A 70 -5.48 -9.03 -2.10
N ILE A 71 -6.09 -9.60 -1.05
CA ILE A 71 -6.99 -10.74 -1.14
C ILE A 71 -8.25 -10.46 -0.36
N ARG A 72 -9.40 -10.73 -0.96
CA ARG A 72 -10.70 -10.65 -0.29
C ARG A 72 -11.33 -12.02 -0.17
N VAL A 73 -11.58 -12.48 1.07
CA VAL A 73 -12.10 -13.81 1.35
C VAL A 73 -13.38 -13.78 2.18
N SER A 74 -14.30 -14.69 1.89
CA SER A 74 -15.49 -14.92 2.70
C SER A 74 -15.29 -16.17 3.55
N ILE A 75 -15.36 -16.01 4.87
CA ILE A 75 -15.12 -17.10 5.81
C ILE A 75 -16.38 -17.33 6.63
N PRO A 76 -16.90 -18.56 6.66
CA PRO A 76 -18.04 -18.88 7.50
C PRO A 76 -17.67 -18.79 8.98
N GLY A 77 -18.43 -18.01 9.75
CA GLY A 77 -18.20 -17.85 11.18
C GLY A 77 -19.23 -16.92 11.82
N ARG A 78 -19.57 -17.20 13.06
CA ARG A 78 -20.53 -16.40 13.84
C ARG A 78 -19.84 -15.31 14.68
N THR A 79 -18.53 -15.41 14.85
CA THR A 79 -17.73 -14.46 15.64
C THR A 79 -16.44 -14.08 14.91
N ALA A 80 -15.96 -12.87 15.15
CA ALA A 80 -14.68 -12.40 14.59
C ALA A 80 -13.50 -13.32 14.96
N SER A 81 -13.52 -13.94 16.14
CA SER A 81 -12.50 -14.89 16.58
C SER A 81 -12.50 -16.18 15.76
N GLN A 82 -13.68 -16.71 15.40
CA GLN A 82 -13.78 -17.89 14.53
C GLN A 82 -13.28 -17.57 13.13
N ILE A 83 -13.71 -16.45 12.57
CA ILE A 83 -13.27 -15.97 11.25
C ILE A 83 -11.75 -15.79 11.23
N ARG A 84 -11.18 -15.11 12.23
CA ARG A 84 -9.72 -14.89 12.32
C ARG A 84 -8.92 -16.20 12.37
N ARG A 85 -9.42 -17.23 13.03
CA ARG A 85 -8.77 -18.56 13.05
C ARG A 85 -8.85 -19.28 11.70
N GLY A 86 -9.91 -19.06 10.95
CA GLY A 86 -10.09 -19.64 9.61
C GLY A 86 -9.32 -18.88 8.51
N LEU A 87 -8.89 -17.65 8.79
CA LEU A 87 -8.30 -16.77 7.81
C LEU A 87 -7.05 -17.35 7.11
N PRO A 88 -6.07 -17.93 7.82
CA PRO A 88 -4.89 -18.52 7.17
C PRO A 88 -5.27 -19.60 6.16
N TYR A 89 -6.18 -20.50 6.52
CA TYR A 89 -6.62 -21.59 5.64
C TYR A 89 -7.38 -21.10 4.41
N ALA A 90 -8.17 -20.03 4.56
CA ALA A 90 -8.87 -19.43 3.43
C ALA A 90 -7.95 -18.70 2.47
N LEU A 91 -6.79 -18.22 2.95
CA LEU A 91 -5.78 -17.53 2.14
C LEU A 91 -4.84 -18.50 1.41
N GLU A 92 -4.70 -19.74 1.90
CA GLU A 92 -3.78 -20.75 1.32
C GLU A 92 -4.09 -21.04 -0.16
N GLU A 93 -5.35 -20.97 -0.57
CA GLU A 93 -5.77 -21.18 -1.96
C GLU A 93 -5.31 -20.08 -2.93
N TYR A 94 -4.94 -18.91 -2.40
CA TYR A 94 -4.56 -17.73 -3.18
C TYR A 94 -3.04 -17.50 -3.20
N LEU A 95 -2.29 -18.23 -2.39
CA LEU A 95 -0.86 -18.02 -2.22
C LEU A 95 -0.08 -19.21 -2.77
N THR A 96 1.05 -18.92 -3.40
CA THR A 96 1.98 -19.93 -3.88
C THR A 96 3.03 -20.31 -2.84
N ASP A 97 3.28 -19.40 -1.90
CA ASP A 97 4.28 -19.56 -0.85
C ASP A 97 3.66 -20.15 0.43
N ASP A 98 4.49 -20.71 1.30
CA ASP A 98 4.05 -21.25 2.59
C ASP A 98 3.50 -20.11 3.47
N LEU A 99 2.28 -20.29 4.00
CA LEU A 99 1.64 -19.33 4.91
C LEU A 99 2.50 -18.96 6.13
N ASN A 100 3.37 -19.87 6.58
CA ASN A 100 4.26 -19.60 7.72
C ASN A 100 5.30 -18.54 7.40
N ASP A 101 5.63 -18.38 6.11
CA ASP A 101 6.60 -17.38 5.62
C ASP A 101 5.93 -16.05 5.25
N MET A 102 4.60 -15.96 5.42
CA MET A 102 3.83 -14.78 5.06
C MET A 102 3.34 -14.01 6.29
N HIS A 103 3.43 -12.69 6.21
CA HIS A 103 2.76 -11.77 7.14
C HIS A 103 1.38 -11.42 6.58
N ILE A 104 0.35 -11.63 7.40
CA ILE A 104 -1.04 -11.39 7.03
C ILE A 104 -1.59 -10.24 7.87
N ALA A 105 -1.94 -9.14 7.23
CA ALA A 105 -2.70 -8.06 7.83
C ALA A 105 -4.17 -8.16 7.37
N SER A 106 -5.11 -8.14 8.29
CA SER A 106 -6.54 -8.17 7.97
C SER A 106 -7.22 -6.85 8.34
N GLY A 107 -8.16 -6.45 7.51
CA GLY A 107 -9.08 -5.37 7.82
C GLY A 107 -10.04 -5.71 8.96
N THR A 108 -11.09 -4.93 9.10
CA THR A 108 -12.12 -5.15 10.12
C THR A 108 -12.89 -6.45 9.84
N ILE A 109 -12.88 -7.36 10.79
CA ILE A 109 -13.59 -8.64 10.68
C ILE A 109 -15.00 -8.50 11.24
N ARG A 110 -16.01 -8.68 10.40
CA ARG A 110 -17.42 -8.72 10.76
C ARG A 110 -18.06 -10.03 10.29
N PRO A 111 -18.84 -10.71 11.16
CA PRO A 111 -19.57 -11.92 10.74
C PRO A 111 -20.51 -11.65 9.58
N GLY A 112 -20.44 -12.49 8.54
CA GLY A 112 -21.26 -12.36 7.33
C GLY A 112 -20.71 -11.42 6.25
N GLU A 113 -19.62 -10.70 6.54
CA GLU A 113 -18.92 -9.86 5.55
C GLU A 113 -17.64 -10.55 5.09
N ALA A 114 -17.18 -10.23 3.86
CA ALA A 114 -15.88 -10.64 3.39
C ALA A 114 -14.80 -9.84 4.11
N VAL A 115 -13.62 -10.44 4.28
CA VAL A 115 -12.46 -9.85 4.95
C VAL A 115 -11.42 -9.47 3.90
N ASP A 116 -11.04 -8.20 3.88
CA ASP A 116 -9.94 -7.73 3.06
C ASP A 116 -8.62 -8.00 3.80
N CYS A 117 -7.68 -8.61 3.09
CA CYS A 117 -6.38 -9.01 3.63
C CYS A 117 -5.27 -8.48 2.73
N LEU A 118 -4.18 -8.05 3.36
CA LEU A 118 -2.93 -7.71 2.71
C LEU A 118 -1.88 -8.73 3.17
N VAL A 119 -1.20 -9.34 2.22
CA VAL A 119 -0.24 -10.41 2.49
C VAL A 119 1.08 -10.06 1.84
N LEU A 120 2.18 -10.19 2.58
CA LEU A 120 3.54 -9.95 2.09
C LEU A 120 4.52 -10.93 2.75
N PRO A 121 5.72 -11.18 2.13
CA PRO A 121 6.72 -12.04 2.73
C PRO A 121 7.16 -11.51 4.11
N LYS A 122 7.11 -12.39 5.12
CA LYS A 122 7.45 -12.05 6.50
C LYS A 122 8.91 -11.62 6.62
N ALA A 123 9.83 -12.33 5.96
CA ALA A 123 11.25 -12.00 5.97
C ALA A 123 11.53 -10.59 5.42
N LEU A 124 10.77 -10.14 4.40
CA LEU A 124 10.90 -8.80 3.85
C LEU A 124 10.57 -7.73 4.90
N LEU A 125 9.41 -7.88 5.55
CA LEU A 125 8.98 -6.95 6.61
C LEU A 125 9.95 -6.96 7.80
N GLU A 126 10.40 -8.14 8.23
CA GLU A 126 11.36 -8.28 9.32
C GLU A 126 12.70 -7.61 9.00
N ASN A 127 13.20 -7.74 7.77
CA ASN A 127 14.43 -7.07 7.32
C ASN A 127 14.30 -5.54 7.36
N TRP A 128 13.19 -4.99 6.89
CA TRP A 128 12.95 -3.56 6.94
C TRP A 128 12.87 -3.05 8.40
N LEU A 129 12.13 -3.76 9.25
CA LEU A 129 12.01 -3.40 10.65
C LEU A 129 13.35 -3.46 11.38
N ALA A 130 14.17 -4.49 11.10
CA ALA A 130 15.52 -4.62 11.68
C ALA A 130 16.45 -3.49 11.21
N ALA A 131 16.38 -3.13 9.93
CA ALA A 131 17.17 -2.02 9.37
C ALA A 131 16.80 -0.68 10.02
N LEU A 132 15.51 -0.40 10.17
CA LEU A 132 15.03 0.82 10.83
C LEU A 132 15.38 0.84 12.32
N GLU A 133 15.28 -0.30 13.02
CA GLU A 133 15.67 -0.41 14.42
C GLU A 133 17.18 -0.17 14.59
N HIS A 134 18.00 -0.67 13.66
CA HIS A 134 19.45 -0.40 13.67
C HIS A 134 19.75 1.11 13.48
N ALA A 135 18.94 1.83 12.71
CA ALA A 135 19.01 3.29 12.56
C ALA A 135 18.37 4.07 13.73
N GLY A 136 17.93 3.37 14.78
CA GLY A 136 17.29 4.00 15.96
C GLY A 136 15.82 4.37 15.75
N LEU A 137 15.19 3.92 14.66
CA LEU A 137 13.80 4.21 14.32
C LEU A 137 12.93 2.98 14.55
N LYS A 138 11.77 3.17 15.21
CA LYS A 138 10.82 2.09 15.50
C LYS A 138 9.44 2.41 14.93
N PRO A 139 9.11 1.91 13.74
CA PRO A 139 7.77 2.10 13.19
C PRO A 139 6.71 1.44 14.08
N GLY A 140 5.72 2.22 14.49
CA GLY A 140 4.54 1.69 15.16
C GLY A 140 3.43 1.27 14.20
N LYS A 141 3.60 1.59 12.91
CA LYS A 141 2.60 1.33 11.88
C LYS A 141 3.28 1.08 10.54
N ALA A 142 2.74 0.12 9.78
CA ALA A 142 3.03 -0.07 8.36
C ALA A 142 1.74 0.16 7.55
N LEU A 143 1.85 0.88 6.44
CA LEU A 143 0.75 1.17 5.51
C LEU A 143 1.20 0.82 4.10
N VAL A 144 0.30 0.25 3.31
CA VAL A 144 0.55 0.03 1.88
C VAL A 144 0.23 1.32 1.13
N ASP A 145 1.15 1.79 0.26
CA ASP A 145 1.01 3.10 -0.42
C ASP A 145 -0.29 3.22 -1.22
N GLY A 146 -0.70 2.17 -1.94
CA GLY A 146 -1.98 2.16 -2.65
C GLY A 146 -3.20 2.38 -1.77
N THR A 147 -3.14 2.04 -0.47
CA THR A 147 -4.26 2.31 0.46
C THR A 147 -4.38 3.78 0.84
N LEU A 148 -3.35 4.58 0.57
CA LEU A 148 -3.32 6.01 0.88
C LEU A 148 -4.03 6.87 -0.17
N LEU A 149 -4.35 6.31 -1.34
CA LEU A 149 -5.11 7.02 -2.38
C LEU A 149 -6.52 7.45 -1.95
N GLY A 150 -7.03 6.85 -0.87
CA GLY A 150 -8.21 7.37 -0.16
C GLY A 150 -9.47 7.51 -1.01
N CYS A 151 -9.64 6.68 -2.04
CA CYS A 151 -10.80 6.77 -2.92
C CYS A 151 -12.11 6.40 -2.20
N ASP A 152 -13.19 7.05 -2.59
CA ASP A 152 -14.54 6.70 -2.18
C ASP A 152 -14.90 5.28 -2.63
N ARG A 153 -15.93 4.70 -2.00
CA ARG A 153 -16.36 3.32 -2.32
C ARG A 153 -16.77 3.13 -3.78
N ASP A 154 -17.22 4.20 -4.40
CA ASP A 154 -17.70 4.21 -5.79
C ASP A 154 -16.68 4.85 -6.74
N ALA A 155 -15.42 4.92 -6.33
CA ALA A 155 -14.33 5.50 -7.10
C ALA A 155 -13.18 4.50 -7.31
N ILE A 156 -12.42 4.75 -8.36
CA ILE A 156 -11.14 4.10 -8.65
C ILE A 156 -10.08 5.19 -8.61
N GLY A 157 -9.18 5.13 -7.63
CA GLY A 157 -8.04 6.03 -7.50
C GLY A 157 -6.90 5.60 -8.42
N ILE A 158 -6.31 6.55 -9.11
CA ILE A 158 -5.16 6.35 -9.99
C ILE A 158 -4.10 7.39 -9.61
N LEU A 159 -2.90 6.94 -9.23
CA LEU A 159 -1.76 7.80 -8.98
C LEU A 159 -0.64 7.47 -9.96
N PHE A 160 -0.16 8.47 -10.68
CA PHE A 160 0.99 8.34 -11.58
C PHE A 160 2.28 8.71 -10.85
N GLU A 161 3.23 7.77 -10.80
CA GLU A 161 4.60 7.96 -10.33
C GLU A 161 5.58 7.62 -11.48
N GLY A 162 5.69 8.51 -12.46
CA GLY A 162 6.43 8.22 -13.69
C GLY A 162 5.79 7.09 -14.50
N GLU A 163 6.54 6.00 -14.71
CA GLU A 163 6.04 4.80 -15.40
C GLU A 163 5.23 3.88 -14.47
N ARG A 164 5.40 3.99 -13.15
CA ARG A 164 4.63 3.26 -12.15
C ARG A 164 3.28 3.92 -11.96
N VAL A 165 2.23 3.12 -11.96
CA VAL A 165 0.86 3.58 -11.70
C VAL A 165 0.27 2.77 -10.56
N LEU A 166 -0.18 3.46 -9.53
CA LEU A 166 -0.99 2.85 -8.48
C LEU A 166 -2.47 2.95 -8.85
N VAL A 167 -3.16 1.84 -8.70
CA VAL A 167 -4.62 1.77 -8.88
C VAL A 167 -5.23 1.23 -7.59
N SER A 168 -6.20 1.92 -7.06
CA SER A 168 -6.90 1.56 -5.83
C SER A 168 -8.40 1.64 -6.03
N SER A 169 -9.12 0.64 -5.58
CA SER A 169 -10.57 0.63 -5.49
C SER A 169 -11.02 0.20 -4.10
N ALA A 170 -12.32 0.10 -3.86
CA ALA A 170 -12.85 -0.32 -2.57
C ALA A 170 -12.29 -1.67 -2.07
N HIS A 171 -11.83 -2.53 -2.98
CA HIS A 171 -11.49 -3.93 -2.68
C HIS A 171 -10.20 -4.42 -3.34
N GLU A 172 -9.62 -3.66 -4.22
CA GLU A 172 -8.47 -4.08 -5.02
C GLU A 172 -7.39 -3.00 -5.01
N LEU A 173 -6.16 -3.44 -4.92
CA LEU A 173 -4.96 -2.61 -5.01
C LEU A 173 -4.05 -3.21 -6.09
N ALA A 174 -3.50 -2.37 -6.93
CA ALA A 174 -2.50 -2.77 -7.92
C ALA A 174 -1.43 -1.69 -8.08
N ALA A 175 -0.19 -2.13 -8.26
CA ALA A 175 0.89 -1.32 -8.78
C ALA A 175 1.30 -1.92 -10.12
N ILE A 176 1.29 -1.13 -11.16
CA ILE A 176 1.46 -1.59 -12.55
C ILE A 176 2.32 -0.62 -13.35
N ASP A 177 2.86 -1.10 -14.45
CA ASP A 177 3.44 -0.22 -15.45
C ASP A 177 2.31 0.43 -16.28
N ARG A 178 2.47 1.69 -16.62
CA ARG A 178 1.48 2.50 -17.33
C ARG A 178 0.87 1.84 -18.58
N PRO A 179 1.61 1.11 -19.44
CA PRO A 179 1.02 0.41 -20.60
C PRO A 179 -0.07 -0.61 -20.23
N ASN A 180 -0.07 -1.12 -18.99
CA ASN A 180 -1.04 -2.11 -18.51
C ASN A 180 -2.31 -1.47 -17.92
N LEU A 181 -2.34 -0.15 -17.74
CA LEU A 181 -3.43 0.57 -17.06
C LEU A 181 -4.80 0.25 -17.65
N ILE A 182 -4.93 0.24 -18.98
CA ILE A 182 -6.22 0.00 -19.65
C ILE A 182 -6.74 -1.41 -19.35
N ALA A 183 -5.86 -2.42 -19.36
CA ALA A 183 -6.27 -3.80 -19.07
C ALA A 183 -6.76 -3.94 -17.62
N VAL A 184 -6.13 -3.23 -16.68
CA VAL A 184 -6.55 -3.22 -15.27
C VAL A 184 -7.87 -2.49 -15.11
N LEU A 185 -8.05 -1.31 -15.72
CA LEU A 185 -9.32 -0.58 -15.69
C LEU A 185 -10.49 -1.38 -16.28
N ASP A 186 -10.25 -2.11 -17.37
CA ASP A 186 -11.24 -3.01 -17.97
C ASP A 186 -11.63 -4.16 -17.01
N SER A 187 -10.63 -4.73 -16.33
CA SER A 187 -10.87 -5.77 -15.32
C SER A 187 -11.72 -5.24 -14.17
N LEU A 188 -11.32 -4.11 -13.60
CA LEU A 188 -12.05 -3.46 -12.50
C LEU A 188 -13.47 -3.10 -12.91
N ARG A 189 -13.65 -2.52 -14.09
CA ARG A 189 -14.97 -2.17 -14.62
C ARG A 189 -15.88 -3.39 -14.78
N SER A 190 -15.34 -4.54 -15.14
CA SER A 190 -16.13 -5.77 -15.30
C SER A 190 -16.73 -6.28 -13.98
N GLY A 191 -16.17 -5.89 -12.85
CA GLY A 191 -16.69 -6.19 -11.52
C GLY A 191 -17.87 -5.30 -11.08
N TRP A 192 -18.15 -4.21 -11.81
CA TRP A 192 -19.25 -3.29 -11.52
C TRP A 192 -20.51 -3.66 -12.33
N SER A 193 -21.67 -3.45 -11.72
CA SER A 193 -22.92 -3.63 -12.47
C SER A 193 -23.07 -2.53 -13.55
N PRO A 194 -23.83 -2.77 -14.63
CA PRO A 194 -24.04 -1.77 -15.69
C PRO A 194 -24.67 -0.46 -15.21
N GLU A 195 -25.31 -0.48 -14.06
CA GLU A 195 -25.97 0.69 -13.45
C GLU A 195 -25.01 1.50 -12.57
N GLU A 196 -23.94 0.86 -12.08
CA GLU A 196 -22.88 1.51 -11.31
C GLU A 196 -21.93 2.24 -12.25
N ARG A 197 -21.66 3.50 -11.93
CA ARG A 197 -20.75 4.36 -12.73
C ARG A 197 -19.61 4.86 -11.84
N PRO A 198 -18.56 4.03 -11.61
CA PRO A 198 -17.45 4.48 -10.79
C PRO A 198 -16.78 5.71 -11.39
N VAL A 199 -16.27 6.56 -10.50
CA VAL A 199 -15.50 7.75 -10.87
C VAL A 199 -14.02 7.39 -10.86
N LEU A 200 -13.26 7.84 -11.86
CA LEU A 200 -11.80 7.78 -11.85
C LEU A 200 -11.25 9.04 -11.17
N GLN A 201 -10.61 8.87 -10.01
CA GLN A 201 -9.90 9.94 -9.31
C GLN A 201 -8.43 9.86 -9.68
N VAL A 202 -7.97 10.80 -10.49
CA VAL A 202 -6.60 10.80 -11.05
C VAL A 202 -5.75 11.82 -10.32
N VAL A 203 -4.64 11.36 -9.77
CA VAL A 203 -3.68 12.15 -8.99
C VAL A 203 -2.32 12.17 -9.70
N ASN A 204 -1.66 13.31 -9.67
CA ASN A 204 -0.30 13.52 -10.18
C ASN A 204 -0.10 13.07 -11.64
N GLY A 205 -1.06 13.35 -12.52
CA GLY A 205 -0.95 13.01 -13.93
C GLY A 205 -2.26 13.12 -14.67
N ASP A 206 -2.26 12.70 -15.91
CA ASP A 206 -3.40 12.70 -16.80
C ASP A 206 -3.50 11.40 -17.60
N LEU A 207 -4.74 10.96 -17.82
CA LEU A 207 -5.05 9.96 -18.83
C LEU A 207 -4.95 10.60 -20.21
N THR A 208 -4.26 9.95 -21.12
CA THR A 208 -4.23 10.36 -22.54
C THR A 208 -5.61 10.16 -23.18
N GLN A 209 -5.91 10.88 -24.25
CA GLN A 209 -7.16 10.72 -24.99
C GLN A 209 -7.40 9.25 -25.41
N THR A 210 -6.35 8.54 -25.82
CA THR A 210 -6.43 7.11 -26.17
C THR A 210 -6.75 6.24 -24.97
N GLU A 211 -6.16 6.52 -23.78
CA GLU A 211 -6.47 5.80 -22.54
C GLU A 211 -7.93 6.02 -22.13
N ILE A 212 -8.44 7.24 -22.22
CA ILE A 212 -9.84 7.56 -21.94
C ILE A 212 -10.78 6.79 -22.88
N GLU A 213 -10.55 6.87 -24.19
CA GLU A 213 -11.39 6.19 -25.20
C GLU A 213 -11.40 4.66 -25.00
N ARG A 214 -10.25 4.08 -24.66
CA ARG A 214 -10.10 2.63 -24.48
C ARG A 214 -10.57 2.15 -23.10
N SER A 215 -10.51 2.96 -22.08
CA SER A 215 -10.98 2.59 -20.73
C SER A 215 -12.51 2.42 -20.65
N GLY A 216 -13.24 3.02 -21.60
CA GLY A 216 -14.70 3.01 -21.61
C GLY A 216 -15.35 3.88 -20.53
N PHE A 217 -14.57 4.72 -19.84
CA PHE A 217 -15.09 5.74 -18.94
C PHE A 217 -15.43 7.02 -19.71
N GLY A 218 -16.54 7.67 -19.33
CA GLY A 218 -16.89 8.98 -19.86
C GLY A 218 -16.03 10.08 -19.24
N LEU A 219 -15.83 11.19 -19.95
CA LEU A 219 -15.12 12.36 -19.41
C LEU A 219 -15.76 12.91 -18.16
N ASP A 220 -17.07 12.73 -18.02
CA ASP A 220 -17.86 13.10 -16.83
C ASP A 220 -17.59 12.20 -15.60
N GLN A 221 -16.86 11.11 -15.79
CA GLN A 221 -16.48 10.18 -14.72
C GLN A 221 -15.01 10.35 -14.29
N ILE A 222 -14.28 11.33 -14.82
CA ILE A 222 -12.86 11.54 -14.51
C ILE A 222 -12.69 12.80 -13.67
N GLU A 223 -12.29 12.63 -12.42
CA GLU A 223 -11.89 13.69 -11.50
C GLU A 223 -10.37 13.78 -11.45
N ARG A 224 -9.83 15.00 -11.37
CA ARG A 224 -8.39 15.26 -11.34
C ARG A 224 -8.05 16.11 -10.14
N ASP A 225 -7.03 15.72 -9.41
CA ASP A 225 -6.43 16.44 -8.30
C ASP A 225 -5.04 16.97 -8.66
#